data_2d45755b95f4e1a8b5dfd9a30e82f33f
#
_entry.id   2d45755b95f4e1a8b5dfd9a30e82f33f
#
_cell.length_a   1.000
_cell.length_b   1.000
_cell.length_c   1.000
_cell.angle_alpha   90.00
_cell.angle_beta   90.00
_cell.angle_gamma   90.00
#
_symmetry.space_group_name_H-M   'P 1'
#
loop_
_entity.id
_entity.type
_entity.pdbx_description
1 polymer ?
#
loop_
_entity_poly.entity_id
_entity_poly.type
_entity_poly.pdbx_seq_one_letter_code
_entity_poly.pdbx_strand_id
1 'polypeptide(L)'
;MTTWALLDDELARWVDAGRVATVWWRDDDAIAATAALDRLLAMRRTYDLGLALAVIPAVMEASLAERLGNEPPDVAVLQHGYAHQNYASVGEKSVELGPHRPAQIVVGELGTGLLAMTQTFGPRFLPVMAPPWNRISPALIPVLPEIGFRGLSTYTARTRVEPVRGLLQVNTHVGPIRWRPTRGFLGDEQILTILVDALRDRRTAAPTSPVADEPTGVLTHHLVHDEDIWTFLDRLWKRLRAHPAVRIVPPTEIFGS
;
A
#
# COMPACT_ATOMS: atom_id res chain seq x y z
N MET A 1 -20.17 -14.39 -18.04
CA MET A 1 -19.38 -14.87 -16.90
C MET A 1 -19.48 -13.82 -15.81
N THR A 2 -19.58 -14.22 -14.54
CA THR A 2 -19.53 -13.24 -13.45
C THR A 2 -18.10 -12.69 -13.34
N THR A 3 -17.93 -11.46 -12.90
CA THR A 3 -16.61 -10.80 -12.79
C THR A 3 -15.65 -11.56 -11.85
N TRP A 4 -16.19 -12.25 -10.85
CA TRP A 4 -15.41 -13.13 -9.97
C TRP A 4 -14.85 -14.36 -10.68
N ALA A 5 -15.57 -14.90 -11.70
CA ALA A 5 -15.06 -16.00 -12.52
C ALA A 5 -13.80 -15.59 -13.33
N LEU A 6 -13.70 -14.31 -13.74
CA LEU A 6 -12.49 -13.82 -14.41
C LEU A 6 -11.25 -13.87 -13.50
N LEU A 7 -11.42 -13.60 -12.20
CA LEU A 7 -10.34 -13.75 -11.22
C LEU A 7 -9.97 -15.23 -11.05
N ASP A 8 -10.94 -16.12 -10.92
CA ASP A 8 -10.69 -17.55 -10.79
C ASP A 8 -9.96 -18.10 -12.03
N ASP A 9 -10.39 -17.70 -13.23
CA ASP A 9 -9.76 -18.08 -14.50
C ASP A 9 -8.31 -17.60 -14.61
N GLU A 10 -8.04 -16.36 -14.16
CA GLU A 10 -6.66 -15.84 -14.14
C GLU A 10 -5.78 -16.58 -13.12
N LEU A 11 -6.30 -16.86 -11.94
CA LEU A 11 -5.58 -17.61 -10.91
C LEU A 11 -5.34 -19.07 -11.34
N ALA A 12 -6.27 -19.70 -12.08
CA ALA A 12 -6.04 -21.00 -12.68
C ALA A 12 -4.87 -20.98 -13.68
N ARG A 13 -4.73 -19.92 -14.48
CA ARG A 13 -3.57 -19.75 -15.37
C ARG A 13 -2.23 -19.59 -14.64
N TRP A 14 -2.24 -19.08 -13.40
CA TRP A 14 -1.04 -19.08 -12.55
C TRP A 14 -0.65 -20.50 -12.14
N VAL A 15 -1.65 -21.35 -11.81
CA VAL A 15 -1.42 -22.79 -11.56
C VAL A 15 -0.82 -23.45 -12.79
N ASP A 16 -1.46 -23.27 -13.96
CA ASP A 16 -1.01 -23.89 -15.23
C ASP A 16 0.41 -23.46 -15.61
N ALA A 17 0.79 -22.22 -15.25
CA ALA A 17 2.14 -21.69 -15.46
C ALA A 17 3.15 -22.20 -14.41
N GLY A 18 2.74 -22.99 -13.42
CA GLY A 18 3.59 -23.42 -12.30
C GLY A 18 4.13 -22.27 -11.45
N ARG A 19 3.41 -21.14 -11.39
CA ARG A 19 3.81 -19.91 -10.71
C ARG A 19 2.89 -19.59 -9.55
N VAL A 20 3.40 -18.80 -8.58
CA VAL A 20 2.64 -18.30 -7.43
C VAL A 20 2.43 -16.80 -7.56
N ALA A 21 1.18 -16.37 -7.48
CA ALA A 21 0.78 -14.98 -7.44
C ALA A 21 0.99 -14.44 -6.01
N THR A 22 1.98 -13.59 -5.80
CA THR A 22 2.19 -12.91 -4.53
C THR A 22 1.29 -11.68 -4.44
N VAL A 23 0.62 -11.49 -3.30
CA VAL A 23 -0.28 -10.37 -3.04
C VAL A 23 0.07 -9.75 -1.68
N TRP A 24 -0.02 -8.43 -1.54
CA TRP A 24 0.19 -7.74 -0.28
C TRP A 24 -0.86 -6.65 -0.05
N TRP A 25 -0.96 -6.16 1.19
CA TRP A 25 -1.98 -5.20 1.61
C TRP A 25 -1.36 -3.97 2.24
N ARG A 26 -1.71 -2.77 1.72
CA ARG A 26 -1.41 -1.47 2.31
C ARG A 26 -2.71 -0.71 2.56
N ASP A 27 -2.83 -0.13 3.74
CA ASP A 27 -3.93 0.77 4.10
C ASP A 27 -3.36 2.15 4.46
N ASP A 28 -3.87 3.19 3.83
CA ASP A 28 -3.34 4.54 3.97
C ASP A 28 -4.21 5.39 4.93
N ASP A 29 -3.66 6.54 5.36
CA ASP A 29 -4.28 7.57 6.21
C ASP A 29 -4.49 7.19 7.69
N ALA A 30 -3.78 6.20 8.22
CA ALA A 30 -3.89 5.86 9.63
C ALA A 30 -3.33 6.97 10.52
N ILE A 31 -4.11 7.41 11.55
CA ILE A 31 -3.70 8.46 12.49
C ILE A 31 -4.02 8.14 13.95
N ALA A 32 -5.06 7.36 14.23
CA ALA A 32 -5.55 7.10 15.58
C ALA A 32 -6.21 5.71 15.70
N ALA A 33 -6.45 5.25 16.92
CA ALA A 33 -7.34 4.12 17.18
C ALA A 33 -8.78 4.52 16.88
N THR A 34 -9.41 3.81 15.94
CA THR A 34 -10.80 4.04 15.53
C THR A 34 -11.55 2.72 15.38
N ALA A 35 -12.88 2.77 15.42
CA ALA A 35 -13.70 1.59 15.13
C ALA A 35 -13.45 1.01 13.72
N ALA A 36 -13.13 1.86 12.74
CA ALA A 36 -12.78 1.45 11.39
C ALA A 36 -11.42 0.71 11.36
N LEU A 37 -10.42 1.19 12.13
CA LEU A 37 -9.15 0.47 12.31
C LEU A 37 -9.35 -0.87 12.99
N ASP A 38 -10.20 -0.95 14.02
CA ASP A 38 -10.51 -2.22 14.68
C ASP A 38 -11.14 -3.23 13.73
N ARG A 39 -12.03 -2.76 12.84
CA ARG A 39 -12.64 -3.60 11.80
C ARG A 39 -11.60 -4.08 10.77
N LEU A 40 -10.68 -3.22 10.35
CA LEU A 40 -9.57 -3.56 9.46
C LEU A 40 -8.68 -4.65 10.09
N LEU A 41 -8.30 -4.46 11.35
CA LEU A 41 -7.49 -5.41 12.10
C LEU A 41 -8.24 -6.74 12.38
N ALA A 42 -9.56 -6.69 12.57
CA ALA A 42 -10.39 -7.89 12.68
C ALA A 42 -10.40 -8.69 11.38
N MET A 43 -10.57 -8.02 10.23
CA MET A 43 -10.50 -8.64 8.90
C MET A 43 -9.13 -9.26 8.64
N ARG A 44 -8.06 -8.54 8.97
CA ARG A 44 -6.69 -9.02 8.89
C ARG A 44 -6.52 -10.34 9.68
N ARG A 45 -7.00 -10.38 10.92
CA ARG A 45 -6.95 -11.61 11.78
C ARG A 45 -7.78 -12.75 11.21
N THR A 46 -8.98 -12.46 10.68
CA THR A 46 -9.88 -13.48 10.11
C THR A 46 -9.22 -14.27 8.98
N TYR A 47 -8.44 -13.60 8.14
CA TYR A 47 -7.82 -14.19 6.95
C TYR A 47 -6.31 -14.41 7.11
N ASP A 48 -5.74 -14.15 8.29
CA ASP A 48 -4.30 -14.27 8.58
C ASP A 48 -3.45 -13.54 7.53
N LEU A 49 -3.65 -12.22 7.45
CA LEU A 49 -3.01 -11.35 6.46
C LEU A 49 -1.91 -10.50 7.10
N GLY A 50 -0.80 -10.30 6.39
CA GLY A 50 0.10 -9.19 6.67
C GLY A 50 -0.55 -7.86 6.24
N LEU A 51 -0.31 -6.79 7.01
CA LEU A 51 -0.88 -5.47 6.77
C LEU A 51 0.17 -4.37 6.94
N ALA A 52 0.31 -3.50 5.96
CA ALA A 52 1.07 -2.26 6.08
C ALA A 52 0.12 -1.09 6.32
N LEU A 53 0.28 -0.40 7.45
CA LEU A 53 -0.44 0.84 7.74
C LEU A 53 0.45 2.03 7.41
N ALA A 54 0.08 2.84 6.41
CA ALA A 54 0.75 4.08 6.11
C ALA A 54 0.20 5.20 7.02
N VAL A 55 1.04 5.66 7.95
CA VAL A 55 0.68 6.57 9.03
C VAL A 55 1.16 7.98 8.71
N ILE A 56 0.33 8.99 9.00
CA ILE A 56 0.64 10.41 8.81
C ILE A 56 1.35 10.94 10.07
N PRO A 57 2.68 11.21 10.03
CA PRO A 57 3.45 11.50 11.26
C PRO A 57 3.00 12.75 12.01
N ALA A 58 2.68 13.84 11.30
CA ALA A 58 2.39 15.12 11.92
C ALA A 58 1.09 15.15 12.75
N VAL A 59 0.18 14.18 12.52
CA VAL A 59 -1.14 14.13 13.15
C VAL A 59 -1.45 12.78 13.80
N MET A 60 -0.46 11.89 13.89
CA MET A 60 -0.65 10.61 14.56
C MET A 60 -0.87 10.80 16.07
N GLU A 61 -1.78 10.03 16.62
CA GLU A 61 -2.11 10.02 18.06
C GLU A 61 -1.44 8.84 18.77
N ALA A 62 -1.16 9.00 20.06
CA ALA A 62 -0.64 7.93 20.91
C ALA A 62 -1.53 6.67 20.92
N SER A 63 -2.85 6.88 20.81
CA SER A 63 -3.86 5.82 20.74
C SER A 63 -3.59 4.79 19.61
N LEU A 64 -3.01 5.23 18.49
CA LEU A 64 -2.65 4.33 17.39
C LEU A 64 -1.53 3.36 17.81
N ALA A 65 -0.46 3.86 18.42
CA ALA A 65 0.67 3.04 18.86
C ALA A 65 0.23 2.05 19.95
N GLU A 66 -0.56 2.50 20.93
CA GLU A 66 -1.13 1.68 21.98
C GLU A 66 -2.00 0.55 21.39
N ARG A 67 -2.85 0.89 20.41
CA ARG A 67 -3.72 -0.08 19.75
C ARG A 67 -2.93 -1.13 18.97
N LEU A 68 -1.87 -0.74 18.30
CA LEU A 68 -1.02 -1.64 17.51
C LEU A 68 -0.05 -2.47 18.38
N GLY A 69 0.20 -2.08 19.63
CA GLY A 69 1.11 -2.76 20.53
C GLY A 69 0.81 -4.25 20.71
N ASN A 70 -0.46 -4.65 20.59
CA ASN A 70 -0.93 -6.04 20.74
C ASN A 70 -1.05 -6.80 19.40
N GLU A 71 -0.78 -6.16 18.26
CA GLU A 71 -0.83 -6.83 16.96
C GLU A 71 0.52 -7.53 16.66
N PRO A 72 0.51 -8.61 15.87
CA PRO A 72 1.74 -9.32 15.51
C PRO A 72 2.66 -8.48 14.61
N PRO A 73 3.95 -8.88 14.45
CA PRO A 73 4.93 -8.11 13.68
C PRO A 73 4.60 -7.91 12.19
N ASP A 74 3.76 -8.77 11.62
CA ASP A 74 3.30 -8.67 10.23
C ASP A 74 2.25 -7.55 9.99
N VAL A 75 1.80 -6.88 11.08
CA VAL A 75 1.16 -5.55 11.01
C VAL A 75 2.28 -4.53 11.14
N ALA A 76 2.80 -4.07 10.03
CA ALA A 76 3.88 -3.09 9.98
C ALA A 76 3.35 -1.67 9.73
N VAL A 77 4.17 -0.68 10.05
CA VAL A 77 3.85 0.74 9.87
C VAL A 77 4.81 1.36 8.85
N LEU A 78 4.29 2.13 7.90
CA LEU A 78 5.02 2.89 6.90
C LEU A 78 4.79 4.38 7.13
N GLN A 79 5.64 5.25 6.59
CA GLN A 79 5.45 6.69 6.66
C GLN A 79 4.62 7.20 5.48
N HIS A 80 3.50 7.89 5.76
CA HIS A 80 2.61 8.48 4.77
C HIS A 80 2.86 9.98 4.61
N GLY A 81 3.88 10.34 3.83
CA GLY A 81 4.33 11.72 3.73
C GLY A 81 4.77 12.29 5.10
N TYR A 82 4.33 13.51 5.40
CA TYR A 82 4.52 14.13 6.72
C TYR A 82 3.21 14.59 7.34
N ALA A 83 2.46 15.47 6.67
CA ALA A 83 1.22 16.07 7.18
C ALA A 83 0.00 15.80 6.31
N HIS A 84 0.16 15.10 5.20
CA HIS A 84 -0.86 14.87 4.17
C HIS A 84 -1.48 16.17 3.65
N GLN A 85 -0.66 17.24 3.54
CA GLN A 85 -1.11 18.55 3.09
C GLN A 85 -0.88 18.74 1.58
N ASN A 86 -1.92 19.24 0.89
CA ASN A 86 -1.81 19.53 -0.54
C ASN A 86 -1.16 20.89 -0.76
N TYR A 87 -0.05 20.90 -1.50
CA TYR A 87 0.67 22.12 -1.91
C TYR A 87 0.60 22.39 -3.40
N ALA A 88 -0.13 21.59 -4.16
CA ALA A 88 -0.33 21.82 -5.59
C ALA A 88 -1.12 23.11 -5.85
N SER A 89 -0.85 23.75 -6.96
CA SER A 89 -1.61 24.91 -7.42
C SER A 89 -3.05 24.55 -7.76
N VAL A 90 -3.93 25.54 -7.78
CA VAL A 90 -5.33 25.35 -8.15
C VAL A 90 -5.42 24.74 -9.56
N GLY A 91 -6.17 23.65 -9.69
CA GLY A 91 -6.32 22.91 -10.95
C GLY A 91 -5.32 21.79 -11.19
N GLU A 92 -4.26 21.70 -10.40
CA GLU A 92 -3.31 20.59 -10.46
C GLU A 92 -3.76 19.41 -9.58
N LYS A 93 -3.14 18.26 -9.79
CA LYS A 93 -3.37 17.07 -8.94
C LYS A 93 -2.73 17.28 -7.57
N SER A 94 -3.48 17.02 -6.49
CA SER A 94 -2.98 17.12 -5.12
C SER A 94 -1.65 16.39 -4.94
N VAL A 95 -0.69 17.04 -4.28
CA VAL A 95 0.62 16.49 -3.96
C VAL A 95 1.20 17.18 -2.73
N GLU A 96 1.75 16.40 -1.80
CA GLU A 96 2.54 16.90 -0.68
C GLU A 96 4.02 17.00 -1.05
N LEU A 97 4.54 15.93 -1.65
CA LEU A 97 5.95 15.76 -1.99
C LEU A 97 6.23 16.21 -3.43
N GLY A 98 5.64 17.35 -3.80
CA GLY A 98 5.79 17.98 -5.12
C GLY A 98 6.88 19.05 -5.16
N PRO A 99 7.06 19.71 -6.33
CA PRO A 99 8.05 20.78 -6.51
C PRO A 99 7.58 22.15 -6.00
N HIS A 100 6.42 22.24 -5.36
CA HIS A 100 5.76 23.50 -4.97
C HIS A 100 6.37 24.16 -3.72
N ARG A 101 7.30 23.47 -3.07
CA ARG A 101 8.01 23.95 -1.88
C ARG A 101 9.53 23.72 -2.02
N PRO A 102 10.37 24.48 -1.33
CA PRO A 102 11.80 24.19 -1.28
C PRO A 102 12.09 22.76 -0.83
N ALA A 103 12.93 22.05 -1.57
CA ALA A 103 13.24 20.64 -1.29
C ALA A 103 13.79 20.44 0.12
N GLN A 104 14.56 21.39 0.65
CA GLN A 104 15.12 21.35 2.02
C GLN A 104 14.02 21.29 3.09
N ILE A 105 12.91 22.01 2.90
CA ILE A 105 11.76 21.96 3.82
C ILE A 105 11.12 20.59 3.78
N VAL A 106 10.85 20.08 2.58
CA VAL A 106 10.23 18.75 2.41
C VAL A 106 11.12 17.66 3.03
N VAL A 107 12.41 17.69 2.75
CA VAL A 107 13.39 16.72 3.28
C VAL A 107 13.47 16.81 4.82
N GLY A 108 13.46 18.02 5.39
CA GLY A 108 13.43 18.22 6.85
C GLY A 108 12.18 17.64 7.50
N GLU A 109 11.01 17.87 6.90
CA GLU A 109 9.74 17.28 7.36
C GLU A 109 9.75 15.75 7.29
N LEU A 110 10.23 15.17 6.18
CA LEU A 110 10.35 13.72 6.04
C LEU A 110 11.28 13.11 7.07
N GLY A 111 12.42 13.74 7.36
CA GLY A 111 13.35 13.31 8.40
C GLY A 111 12.75 13.42 9.81
N THR A 112 12.00 14.51 10.09
CA THR A 112 11.26 14.66 11.35
C THR A 112 10.21 13.54 11.50
N GLY A 113 9.46 13.25 10.44
CA GLY A 113 8.51 12.14 10.41
C GLY A 113 9.18 10.80 10.68
N LEU A 114 10.28 10.51 9.99
CA LEU A 114 11.03 9.26 10.14
C LEU A 114 11.50 9.05 11.59
N LEU A 115 12.01 10.10 12.23
CA LEU A 115 12.41 10.05 13.63
C LEU A 115 11.22 9.76 14.54
N ALA A 116 10.11 10.50 14.36
CA ALA A 116 8.89 10.32 15.16
C ALA A 116 8.32 8.90 15.00
N MET A 117 8.27 8.38 13.77
CA MET A 117 7.80 7.02 13.49
C MET A 117 8.69 5.96 14.15
N THR A 118 10.02 6.14 14.07
CA THR A 118 10.98 5.23 14.71
C THR A 118 10.81 5.21 16.24
N GLN A 119 10.66 6.37 16.85
CA GLN A 119 10.48 6.49 18.29
C GLN A 119 9.15 5.91 18.77
N THR A 120 8.08 6.11 17.99
CA THR A 120 6.72 5.70 18.38
C THR A 120 6.47 4.23 18.16
N PHE A 121 6.91 3.67 17.02
CA PHE A 121 6.55 2.30 16.62
C PHE A 121 7.72 1.30 16.73
N GLY A 122 8.95 1.77 16.96
CA GLY A 122 10.12 0.90 17.11
C GLY A 122 10.27 -0.09 15.96
N PRO A 123 10.43 -1.40 16.25
CA PRO A 123 10.66 -2.42 15.21
C PRO A 123 9.46 -2.68 14.30
N ARG A 124 8.29 -2.15 14.62
CA ARG A 124 7.10 -2.21 13.76
C ARG A 124 7.18 -1.25 12.59
N PHE A 125 7.95 -0.16 12.74
CA PHE A 125 8.15 0.80 11.66
C PHE A 125 9.15 0.26 10.65
N LEU A 126 8.71 0.15 9.40
CA LEU A 126 9.56 -0.08 8.25
C LEU A 126 9.84 1.28 7.59
N PRO A 127 11.10 1.64 7.33
CA PRO A 127 11.44 2.96 6.76
C PRO A 127 11.10 3.00 5.26
N VAL A 128 9.81 2.91 4.98
CA VAL A 128 9.22 2.94 3.63
C VAL A 128 8.39 4.21 3.50
N MET A 129 8.63 4.96 2.43
CA MET A 129 7.84 6.13 2.05
C MET A 129 6.63 5.68 1.21
N ALA A 130 5.43 5.92 1.73
CA ALA A 130 4.18 5.87 0.98
C ALA A 130 3.69 7.32 0.80
N PRO A 131 3.95 7.96 -0.34
CA PRO A 131 3.64 9.38 -0.50
C PRO A 131 2.12 9.60 -0.59
N PRO A 132 1.57 10.66 0.06
CA PRO A 132 0.18 11.04 -0.09
C PRO A 132 -0.24 11.17 -1.56
N TRP A 133 -1.47 10.72 -1.86
CA TRP A 133 -1.99 10.58 -3.22
C TRP A 133 -1.11 9.75 -4.16
N ASN A 134 -0.17 8.96 -3.62
CA ASN A 134 0.82 8.18 -4.36
C ASN A 134 1.69 9.03 -5.31
N ARG A 135 1.98 10.28 -4.93
CA ARG A 135 2.73 11.24 -5.76
C ARG A 135 3.94 11.78 -5.05
N ILE A 136 5.10 11.68 -5.71
CA ILE A 136 6.38 12.20 -5.26
C ILE A 136 7.13 12.80 -6.44
N SER A 137 7.77 13.95 -6.24
CA SER A 137 8.66 14.54 -7.23
C SER A 137 9.85 13.61 -7.51
N PRO A 138 10.18 13.34 -8.78
CA PRO A 138 11.36 12.55 -9.13
C PRO A 138 12.66 13.08 -8.50
N ALA A 139 12.75 14.39 -8.27
CA ALA A 139 13.91 15.00 -7.62
C ALA A 139 14.09 14.64 -6.14
N LEU A 140 13.02 14.20 -5.45
CA LEU A 140 13.09 13.77 -4.06
C LEU A 140 13.46 12.29 -3.90
N ILE A 141 13.27 11.47 -4.93
CA ILE A 141 13.52 10.03 -4.85
C ILE A 141 14.98 9.72 -4.48
N PRO A 142 16.00 10.36 -5.09
CA PRO A 142 17.41 10.11 -4.74
C PRO A 142 17.76 10.47 -3.29
N VAL A 143 17.02 11.39 -2.67
CA VAL A 143 17.29 11.85 -1.30
C VAL A 143 16.72 10.90 -0.25
N LEU A 144 15.70 10.10 -0.59
CA LEU A 144 15.05 9.20 0.38
C LEU A 144 16.05 8.26 1.09
N PRO A 145 16.95 7.53 0.40
CA PRO A 145 17.91 6.67 1.09
C PRO A 145 18.94 7.44 1.91
N GLU A 146 19.27 8.69 1.54
CA GLU A 146 20.20 9.54 2.29
C GLU A 146 19.65 9.94 3.67
N ILE A 147 18.34 10.13 3.78
CA ILE A 147 17.67 10.45 5.05
C ILE A 147 17.19 9.22 5.82
N GLY A 148 17.38 8.01 5.30
CA GLY A 148 17.16 6.77 6.02
C GLY A 148 16.06 5.87 5.50
N PHE A 149 15.30 6.26 4.47
CA PHE A 149 14.32 5.35 3.86
C PHE A 149 15.02 4.23 3.10
N ARG A 150 14.38 3.05 3.11
CA ARG A 150 14.84 1.86 2.38
C ARG A 150 13.81 1.36 1.38
N GLY A 151 12.58 1.88 1.45
CA GLY A 151 11.50 1.53 0.54
C GLY A 151 10.69 2.73 0.07
N LEU A 152 10.08 2.56 -1.09
CA LEU A 152 9.12 3.48 -1.70
C LEU A 152 7.91 2.66 -2.18
N SER A 153 6.71 3.11 -1.86
CA SER A 153 5.48 2.48 -2.32
C SER A 153 4.52 3.52 -2.87
N THR A 154 4.29 3.50 -4.17
CA THR A 154 3.33 4.34 -4.88
C THR A 154 2.17 3.51 -5.43
N TYR A 155 1.57 3.90 -6.55
CA TYR A 155 0.46 3.21 -7.21
C TYR A 155 0.81 2.88 -8.66
N THR A 156 0.27 1.79 -9.17
CA THR A 156 0.57 1.13 -10.46
C THR A 156 1.92 0.38 -10.46
N ALA A 157 2.12 -0.48 -11.45
CA ALA A 157 3.33 -1.29 -11.57
C ALA A 157 4.61 -0.43 -11.57
N ARG A 158 5.62 -0.89 -10.84
CA ARG A 158 6.92 -0.20 -10.80
C ARG A 158 7.64 -0.28 -12.14
N THR A 159 8.41 0.76 -12.45
CA THR A 159 9.27 0.78 -13.65
C THR A 159 10.69 0.32 -13.37
N ARG A 160 11.08 0.27 -12.09
CA ARG A 160 12.39 -0.21 -11.61
C ARG A 160 12.20 -0.88 -10.26
N VAL A 161 12.98 -1.92 -9.99
CA VAL A 161 13.04 -2.58 -8.66
C VAL A 161 13.64 -1.61 -7.64
N GLU A 162 14.74 -0.99 -8.00
CA GLU A 162 15.40 0.08 -7.25
C GLU A 162 15.46 1.33 -8.13
N PRO A 163 14.60 2.33 -7.91
CA PRO A 163 14.68 3.60 -8.64
C PRO A 163 16.01 4.32 -8.41
N VAL A 164 16.58 4.14 -7.21
CA VAL A 164 17.95 4.54 -6.83
C VAL A 164 18.52 3.48 -5.92
N ARG A 165 19.86 3.37 -5.87
CA ARG A 165 20.55 2.36 -5.06
C ARG A 165 20.13 2.42 -3.58
N GLY A 166 19.73 1.27 -3.04
CA GLY A 166 19.32 1.10 -1.65
C GLY A 166 17.89 1.55 -1.35
N LEU A 167 17.06 1.81 -2.37
CA LEU A 167 15.65 2.13 -2.24
C LEU A 167 14.79 1.12 -3.02
N LEU A 168 14.27 0.10 -2.36
CA LEU A 168 13.38 -0.88 -2.97
C LEU A 168 12.02 -0.25 -3.27
N GLN A 169 11.51 -0.38 -4.50
CA GLN A 169 10.15 0.05 -4.84
C GLN A 169 9.20 -1.13 -5.00
N VAL A 170 8.13 -1.13 -4.21
CA VAL A 170 7.00 -2.07 -4.35
C VAL A 170 5.70 -1.31 -4.18
N ASN A 171 4.90 -1.30 -5.24
CA ASN A 171 3.71 -0.47 -5.33
C ASN A 171 2.42 -1.23 -5.00
N THR A 172 1.33 -0.49 -4.85
CA THR A 172 -0.03 -1.01 -4.88
C THR A 172 -0.62 -0.86 -6.28
N HIS A 173 -1.62 -1.68 -6.63
CA HIS A 173 -2.12 -1.79 -8.01
C HIS A 173 -3.62 -1.63 -8.09
N VAL A 174 -4.34 -2.03 -7.05
CA VAL A 174 -5.81 -2.07 -7.03
C VAL A 174 -6.35 -1.48 -5.73
N GLY A 175 -7.40 -0.67 -5.83
CA GLY A 175 -8.11 -0.12 -4.68
C GLY A 175 -9.62 -0.08 -4.91
N PRO A 176 -10.43 -0.28 -3.86
CA PRO A 176 -11.88 -0.39 -3.98
C PRO A 176 -12.61 0.96 -4.04
N ILE A 177 -11.89 2.08 -3.90
CA ILE A 177 -12.49 3.40 -3.70
C ILE A 177 -12.56 4.18 -5.01
N ARG A 178 -13.75 4.64 -5.34
CA ARG A 178 -14.00 5.66 -6.36
C ARG A 178 -13.78 7.05 -5.76
N TRP A 179 -12.61 7.60 -5.90
CA TRP A 179 -12.24 8.88 -5.27
C TRP A 179 -13.07 10.08 -5.75
N ARG A 180 -13.62 10.03 -6.95
CA ARG A 180 -14.48 11.08 -7.51
C ARG A 180 -15.66 10.46 -8.26
N PRO A 181 -16.87 11.02 -8.14
CA PRO A 181 -17.24 12.16 -7.30
C PRO A 181 -17.61 11.80 -5.85
N THR A 182 -17.81 10.50 -5.51
CA THR A 182 -18.55 10.07 -4.31
C THR A 182 -17.71 9.56 -3.15
N ARG A 183 -16.43 9.21 -3.36
CA ARG A 183 -15.58 8.46 -2.40
C ARG A 183 -16.19 7.14 -1.92
N GLY A 184 -17.06 6.53 -2.70
CA GLY A 184 -17.72 5.27 -2.37
C GLY A 184 -17.12 4.09 -3.11
N PHE A 185 -17.81 2.96 -3.05
CA PHE A 185 -17.40 1.72 -3.71
C PHE A 185 -17.26 1.86 -5.23
N LEU A 186 -16.15 1.37 -5.77
CA LEU A 186 -15.87 1.42 -7.21
C LEU A 186 -16.69 0.40 -8.02
N GLY A 187 -17.14 -0.66 -7.36
CA GLY A 187 -17.89 -1.78 -7.94
C GLY A 187 -17.01 -2.98 -8.26
N ASP A 188 -17.58 -4.20 -8.04
CA ASP A 188 -16.89 -5.47 -8.25
C ASP A 188 -16.23 -5.54 -9.63
N GLU A 189 -16.94 -5.17 -10.67
CA GLU A 189 -16.48 -5.30 -12.05
C GLU A 189 -15.20 -4.52 -12.32
N GLN A 190 -15.16 -3.24 -11.93
CA GLN A 190 -14.01 -2.40 -12.18
C GLN A 190 -12.80 -2.84 -11.36
N ILE A 191 -12.99 -3.17 -10.07
CA ILE A 191 -11.91 -3.57 -9.19
C ILE A 191 -11.31 -4.91 -9.64
N LEU A 192 -12.16 -5.88 -9.95
CA LEU A 192 -11.72 -7.21 -10.40
C LEU A 192 -11.03 -7.16 -11.77
N THR A 193 -11.48 -6.28 -12.67
CA THR A 193 -10.78 -6.05 -13.93
C THR A 193 -9.37 -5.54 -13.70
N ILE A 194 -9.20 -4.51 -12.86
CA ILE A 194 -7.88 -3.95 -12.51
C ILE A 194 -6.99 -5.02 -11.86
N LEU A 195 -7.54 -5.81 -10.93
CA LEU A 195 -6.80 -6.87 -10.25
C LEU A 195 -6.35 -7.98 -11.22
N VAL A 196 -7.26 -8.44 -12.08
CA VAL A 196 -6.99 -9.48 -13.09
C VAL A 196 -5.92 -9.00 -14.07
N ASP A 197 -6.00 -7.75 -14.53
CA ASP A 197 -5.00 -7.16 -15.42
C ASP A 197 -3.63 -7.08 -14.75
N ALA A 198 -3.55 -6.61 -13.51
CA ALA A 198 -2.29 -6.57 -12.75
C ALA A 198 -1.69 -7.98 -12.54
N LEU A 199 -2.51 -8.98 -12.23
CA LEU A 199 -2.07 -10.37 -12.10
C LEU A 199 -1.58 -10.94 -13.43
N ARG A 200 -2.31 -10.68 -14.54
CA ARG A 200 -1.95 -11.12 -15.89
C ARG A 200 -0.63 -10.51 -16.34
N ASP A 201 -0.47 -9.20 -16.18
CA ASP A 201 0.75 -8.48 -16.56
C ASP A 201 1.99 -9.08 -15.87
N ARG A 202 1.90 -9.40 -14.60
CA ARG A 202 2.97 -10.08 -13.86
C ARG A 202 3.20 -11.50 -14.33
N ARG A 203 2.12 -12.26 -14.57
CA ARG A 203 2.24 -13.66 -15.03
C ARG A 203 2.89 -13.74 -16.40
N THR A 204 2.61 -12.80 -17.29
CA THR A 204 3.12 -12.78 -18.67
C THR A 204 4.39 -11.96 -18.86
N ALA A 205 4.82 -11.24 -17.84
CA ALA A 205 6.04 -10.44 -17.90
C ALA A 205 7.28 -11.31 -18.13
N ALA A 206 8.22 -10.80 -18.91
CA ALA A 206 9.53 -11.43 -19.06
C ALA A 206 10.24 -11.50 -17.69
N PRO A 207 11.02 -12.55 -17.38
CA PRO A 207 11.69 -12.70 -16.09
C PRO A 207 12.59 -11.53 -15.70
N THR A 208 13.11 -10.80 -16.69
CA THR A 208 13.96 -9.60 -16.49
C THR A 208 13.17 -8.32 -16.31
N SER A 209 11.85 -8.37 -16.47
CA SER A 209 10.98 -7.21 -16.27
C SER A 209 10.86 -6.84 -14.78
N PRO A 210 10.94 -5.56 -14.41
CA PRO A 210 10.80 -5.12 -13.02
C PRO A 210 9.46 -5.46 -12.39
N VAL A 211 8.43 -5.78 -13.20
CA VAL A 211 7.10 -6.16 -12.69
C VAL A 211 6.95 -7.66 -12.44
N ALA A 212 7.83 -8.50 -12.98
CA ALA A 212 7.67 -9.96 -12.96
C ALA A 212 7.58 -10.55 -11.53
N ASP A 213 8.31 -9.97 -10.59
CA ASP A 213 8.40 -10.37 -9.18
C ASP A 213 7.75 -9.38 -8.21
N GLU A 214 7.17 -8.26 -8.71
CA GLU A 214 6.49 -7.29 -7.86
C GLU A 214 5.20 -7.88 -7.28
N PRO A 215 5.02 -7.99 -5.95
CA PRO A 215 3.76 -8.46 -5.38
C PRO A 215 2.60 -7.53 -5.77
N THR A 216 1.45 -8.09 -6.18
CA THR A 216 0.26 -7.29 -6.49
C THR A 216 -0.29 -6.67 -5.21
N GLY A 217 -0.25 -5.34 -5.10
CA GLY A 217 -0.68 -4.63 -3.91
C GLY A 217 -2.16 -4.22 -3.96
N VAL A 218 -2.88 -4.53 -2.89
CA VAL A 218 -4.22 -4.00 -2.62
C VAL A 218 -4.08 -2.76 -1.74
N LEU A 219 -4.64 -1.62 -2.19
CA LEU A 219 -4.62 -0.34 -1.47
C LEU A 219 -5.99 -0.05 -0.89
N THR A 220 -6.05 0.14 0.41
CA THR A 220 -7.28 0.52 1.12
C THR A 220 -7.10 1.80 1.93
N HIS A 221 -8.20 2.38 2.42
CA HIS A 221 -8.22 3.55 3.30
C HIS A 221 -9.41 3.35 4.25
N HIS A 222 -9.17 2.67 5.36
CA HIS A 222 -10.21 2.21 6.27
C HIS A 222 -11.15 3.32 6.77
N LEU A 223 -10.65 4.56 6.87
CA LEU A 223 -11.43 5.71 7.35
C LEU A 223 -12.56 6.14 6.40
N VAL A 224 -12.51 5.70 5.13
CA VAL A 224 -13.52 6.09 4.10
C VAL A 224 -14.25 4.89 3.52
N HIS A 225 -14.11 3.70 4.11
CA HIS A 225 -14.83 2.52 3.66
C HIS A 225 -16.33 2.61 3.99
N ASP A 226 -17.17 2.40 2.97
CA ASP A 226 -18.58 2.05 3.14
C ASP A 226 -18.78 0.53 3.32
N GLU A 227 -20.00 0.09 3.57
CA GLU A 227 -20.32 -1.33 3.79
C GLU A 227 -20.09 -2.19 2.54
N ASP A 228 -20.25 -1.63 1.35
CA ASP A 228 -20.00 -2.33 0.10
C ASP A 228 -18.49 -2.63 -0.08
N ILE A 229 -17.63 -1.66 0.29
CA ILE A 229 -16.17 -1.87 0.30
C ILE A 229 -15.78 -2.96 1.29
N TRP A 230 -16.32 -2.94 2.52
CA TRP A 230 -16.04 -3.98 3.51
C TRP A 230 -16.49 -5.37 3.04
N THR A 231 -17.68 -5.45 2.45
CA THR A 231 -18.22 -6.71 1.90
C THR A 231 -17.38 -7.22 0.74
N PHE A 232 -16.95 -6.34 -0.15
CA PHE A 232 -16.05 -6.69 -1.25
C PHE A 232 -14.71 -7.23 -0.73
N LEU A 233 -14.07 -6.55 0.20
CA LEU A 233 -12.77 -6.96 0.77
C LEU A 233 -12.87 -8.31 1.48
N ASP A 234 -13.95 -8.57 2.22
CA ASP A 234 -14.20 -9.86 2.86
C ASP A 234 -14.25 -11.00 1.83
N ARG A 235 -15.00 -10.81 0.74
CA ARG A 235 -15.07 -11.77 -0.36
C ARG A 235 -13.75 -11.94 -1.07
N LEU A 236 -13.00 -10.85 -1.29
CA LEU A 236 -11.71 -10.86 -1.96
C LEU A 236 -10.67 -11.65 -1.15
N TRP A 237 -10.49 -11.30 0.12
CA TRP A 237 -9.49 -11.96 0.97
C TRP A 237 -9.81 -13.43 1.21
N LYS A 238 -11.09 -13.77 1.42
CA LYS A 238 -11.52 -15.16 1.52
C LYS A 238 -11.12 -15.96 0.28
N ARG A 239 -11.32 -15.41 -0.92
CA ARG A 239 -11.03 -16.09 -2.18
C ARG A 239 -9.52 -16.19 -2.43
N LEU A 240 -8.78 -15.12 -2.26
CA LEU A 240 -7.33 -15.12 -2.45
C LEU A 240 -6.62 -16.05 -1.45
N ARG A 241 -7.03 -16.04 -0.19
CA ARG A 241 -6.43 -16.89 0.85
C ARG A 241 -6.66 -18.37 0.63
N ALA A 242 -7.79 -18.74 0.04
CA ALA A 242 -8.15 -20.14 -0.24
C ALA A 242 -7.50 -20.70 -1.53
N HIS A 243 -6.94 -19.82 -2.40
CA HIS A 243 -6.47 -20.26 -3.70
C HIS A 243 -5.01 -20.76 -3.67
N PRO A 244 -4.71 -21.98 -4.18
CA PRO A 244 -3.36 -22.60 -4.05
C PRO A 244 -2.26 -21.84 -4.79
N ALA A 245 -2.59 -21.09 -5.85
CA ALA A 245 -1.63 -20.27 -6.58
C ALA A 245 -1.39 -18.87 -5.94
N VAL A 246 -1.99 -18.56 -4.78
CA VAL A 246 -1.85 -17.26 -4.14
C VAL A 246 -1.05 -17.39 -2.85
N ARG A 247 -0.06 -16.52 -2.69
CA ARG A 247 0.64 -16.30 -1.43
C ARG A 247 0.51 -14.83 -1.01
N ILE A 248 -0.08 -14.61 0.15
CA ILE A 248 -0.16 -13.27 0.72
C ILE A 248 1.14 -13.01 1.48
N VAL A 249 1.84 -11.96 1.10
CA VAL A 249 3.18 -11.62 1.57
C VAL A 249 3.07 -10.50 2.59
N PRO A 250 3.58 -10.67 3.82
CA PRO A 250 3.58 -9.62 4.81
C PRO A 250 4.57 -8.50 4.42
N PRO A 251 4.30 -7.24 4.81
CA PRO A 251 5.19 -6.11 4.50
C PRO A 251 6.61 -6.29 5.07
N THR A 252 6.76 -7.02 6.16
CA THR A 252 8.05 -7.36 6.77
C THR A 252 8.91 -8.27 5.88
N GLU A 253 8.30 -9.16 5.10
CA GLU A 253 9.03 -9.97 4.11
C GLU A 253 9.41 -9.12 2.89
N ILE A 254 8.59 -8.14 2.52
CA ILE A 254 8.84 -7.28 1.35
C ILE A 254 9.95 -6.26 1.63
N PHE A 255 9.92 -5.60 2.79
CA PHE A 255 10.75 -4.44 3.10
C PHE A 255 11.67 -4.63 4.32
N GLY A 256 11.61 -5.76 5.00
CA GLY A 256 12.29 -5.99 6.28
C GLY A 256 13.72 -6.56 6.18
N SER A 257 14.28 -6.68 4.96
CA SER A 257 15.63 -7.23 4.72
C SER A 257 16.71 -6.16 4.69
#